data_8bc9bd4153473e9cc477620de58b3f03
#
_entry.id   8bc9bd4153473e9cc477620de58b3f03
#
_cell.length_a   1.000
_cell.length_b   1.000
_cell.length_c   1.000
_cell.angle_alpha   90.00
_cell.angle_beta   90.00
_cell.angle_gamma   90.00
#
_symmetry.space_group_name_H-M   'P 1'
#
loop_
_entity.id
_entity.type
_entity.pdbx_description
1 polymer ?
#
loop_
_entity_poly.entity_id
_entity_poly.type
_entity_poly.pdbx_seq_one_letter_code
_entity_poly.pdbx_strand_id
1 'polypeptide(L)'
;DVGLSVSALTETEINRTFARDIRDLAFISPNLIFDETSQGPGGNAALYIRGVGVADIEKNFDPAVGVEIDGLFIGANSGAILRSIDLASVEVLRGPQGTLFGRNTVGGTIRVERTRPTGELGGTVRMGYGEYDNYWYDGILNFGVTDNLAVKLSAARNNLRDGYYNNAALDKDEGAIDYQSYGFNALWS
;
A
#
# COMPACT_ATOMS: atom_id res chain seq x y z
N ASP A 1 -7.35 -30.82 1.00
CA ASP A 1 -7.92 -29.45 1.02
C ASP A 1 -7.49 -28.75 2.29
N VAL A 2 -6.46 -27.92 2.19
CA VAL A 2 -6.17 -26.96 3.24
C VAL A 2 -7.11 -25.78 2.99
N GLY A 3 -8.07 -25.57 3.89
CA GLY A 3 -9.01 -24.47 3.80
C GLY A 3 -8.32 -23.12 3.97
N LEU A 4 -7.78 -22.58 2.88
CA LEU A 4 -7.24 -21.23 2.84
C LEU A 4 -8.39 -20.23 2.98
N SER A 5 -8.33 -19.41 4.02
CA SER A 5 -9.28 -18.32 4.20
C SER A 5 -8.71 -17.07 3.50
N VAL A 6 -9.26 -16.77 2.32
CA VAL A 6 -8.83 -15.63 1.50
C VAL A 6 -9.93 -14.58 1.46
N SER A 7 -9.55 -13.33 1.58
CA SER A 7 -10.38 -12.17 1.24
C SER A 7 -9.67 -11.40 0.13
N ALA A 8 -10.41 -11.01 -0.91
CA ALA A 8 -9.83 -10.30 -2.04
C ALA A 8 -10.69 -9.09 -2.43
N LEU A 9 -10.06 -8.03 -2.90
CA LEU A 9 -10.68 -6.91 -3.59
C LEU A 9 -10.12 -6.79 -5.00
N THR A 10 -11.01 -6.56 -5.94
CA THR A 10 -10.68 -6.22 -7.32
C THR A 10 -10.43 -4.73 -7.48
N GLU A 11 -9.82 -4.32 -8.58
CA GLU A 11 -9.61 -2.91 -8.94
C GLU A 11 -10.90 -2.08 -8.83
N THR A 12 -12.03 -2.60 -9.33
CA THR A 12 -13.32 -1.90 -9.28
C THR A 12 -13.80 -1.67 -7.85
N GLU A 13 -13.64 -2.65 -6.99
CA GLU A 13 -14.00 -2.53 -5.58
C GLU A 13 -13.08 -1.57 -4.83
N ILE A 14 -11.77 -1.64 -5.07
CA ILE A 14 -10.79 -0.71 -4.50
C ILE A 14 -11.13 0.73 -4.89
N ASN A 15 -11.40 1.00 -6.16
CA ASN A 15 -11.74 2.33 -6.63
C ASN A 15 -13.04 2.88 -6.02
N ARG A 16 -14.01 2.02 -5.69
CA ARG A 16 -15.27 2.42 -5.04
C ARG A 16 -15.11 2.80 -3.57
N THR A 17 -14.05 2.34 -2.91
CA THR A 17 -13.81 2.64 -1.49
C THR A 17 -13.18 3.99 -1.24
N PHE A 18 -12.70 4.68 -2.28
CA PHE A 18 -11.89 5.90 -2.18
C PHE A 18 -10.65 5.75 -1.29
N ALA A 19 -10.19 4.53 -1.11
CA ALA A 19 -9.02 4.22 -0.31
C ALA A 19 -7.78 4.95 -0.85
N ARG A 20 -6.98 5.51 0.04
CA ARG A 20 -5.73 6.22 -0.29
C ARG A 20 -4.52 5.30 -0.25
N ASP A 21 -4.57 4.32 0.63
CA ASP A 21 -3.54 3.30 0.77
C ASP A 21 -4.15 1.97 1.27
N ILE A 22 -3.31 0.96 1.39
CA ILE A 22 -3.77 -0.38 1.77
C ILE A 22 -4.33 -0.45 3.20
N ARG A 23 -4.05 0.51 4.07
CA ARG A 23 -4.61 0.57 5.44
C ARG A 23 -6.10 0.84 5.39
N ASP A 24 -6.54 1.70 4.47
CA ASP A 24 -7.95 1.98 4.25
C ASP A 24 -8.71 0.74 3.76
N LEU A 25 -7.99 -0.27 3.30
CA LEU A 25 -8.55 -1.55 2.87
C LEU A 25 -8.60 -2.61 3.98
N ALA A 26 -8.23 -2.28 5.22
CA ALA A 26 -8.23 -3.22 6.34
C ALA A 26 -9.59 -3.86 6.60
N PHE A 27 -10.69 -3.17 6.28
CA PHE A 27 -12.04 -3.69 6.41
C PHE A 27 -12.36 -4.90 5.52
N ILE A 28 -11.54 -5.17 4.48
CA ILE A 28 -11.71 -6.31 3.56
C ILE A 28 -11.69 -7.64 4.31
N SER A 29 -10.83 -7.71 5.31
CA SER A 29 -10.54 -8.97 5.97
C SER A 29 -10.82 -8.85 7.46
N PRO A 30 -11.74 -9.65 8.01
CA PRO A 30 -11.92 -9.70 9.46
C PRO A 30 -10.61 -10.04 10.17
N ASN A 31 -10.34 -9.32 11.27
CA ASN A 31 -9.14 -9.47 12.09
C ASN A 31 -7.82 -9.10 11.39
N LEU A 32 -7.85 -8.31 10.31
CA LEU A 32 -6.70 -7.62 9.77
C LEU A 32 -6.59 -6.25 10.45
N ILE A 33 -5.45 -5.97 11.04
CA ILE A 33 -5.17 -4.69 11.70
C ILE A 33 -3.87 -4.14 11.12
N PHE A 34 -3.90 -2.88 10.74
CA PHE A 34 -2.73 -2.05 10.46
C PHE A 34 -2.58 -1.10 11.65
N ASP A 35 -1.55 -1.29 12.45
CA ASP A 35 -1.24 -0.40 13.57
C ASP A 35 -0.08 0.53 13.14
N GLU A 36 -0.36 1.83 13.13
CA GLU A 36 0.64 2.85 12.90
C GLU A 36 1.45 3.02 14.17
N THR A 37 2.60 2.44 14.20
CA THR A 37 3.48 2.57 15.35
C THR A 37 4.13 3.95 15.40
N SER A 38 4.55 4.36 16.57
CA SER A 38 5.15 5.66 16.90
C SER A 38 6.49 5.96 16.18
N GLN A 39 6.95 5.12 15.28
CA GLN A 39 8.24 5.30 14.59
C GLN A 39 8.19 6.23 13.37
N GLY A 40 7.16 7.02 13.26
CA GLY A 40 7.05 8.11 12.30
C GLY A 40 6.13 7.82 11.11
N PRO A 41 5.71 8.88 10.42
CA PRO A 41 4.87 8.79 9.25
C PRO A 41 5.65 8.14 8.09
N GLY A 42 4.98 7.31 7.32
CA GLY A 42 5.49 6.97 6.02
C GLY A 42 5.98 5.54 5.82
N GLY A 43 5.10 4.60 5.84
CA GLY A 43 5.37 3.30 5.27
C GLY A 43 5.72 2.19 6.26
N ASN A 44 5.72 2.46 7.54
CA ASN A 44 5.88 1.46 8.57
C ASN A 44 4.54 1.18 9.25
N ALA A 45 4.13 -0.08 9.29
CA ALA A 45 2.99 -0.51 10.08
C ALA A 45 3.26 -1.86 10.72
N ALA A 46 2.81 -2.02 11.95
CA ALA A 46 2.67 -3.33 12.54
C ALA A 46 1.41 -3.99 11.96
N LEU A 47 1.61 -5.12 11.32
CA LEU A 47 0.54 -5.88 10.67
C LEU A 47 0.14 -7.05 11.56
N TYR A 48 -1.16 -7.20 11.79
CA TYR A 48 -1.71 -8.31 12.54
C TYR A 48 -2.81 -8.99 11.73
N ILE A 49 -2.77 -10.30 11.67
CA ILE A 49 -3.86 -11.14 11.15
C ILE A 49 -4.24 -12.12 12.24
N ARG A 50 -5.51 -12.10 12.66
CA ARG A 50 -6.04 -12.94 13.76
C ARG A 50 -5.23 -12.81 15.07
N GLY A 51 -4.74 -11.59 15.36
CA GLY A 51 -3.93 -11.31 16.55
C GLY A 51 -2.46 -11.73 16.42
N VAL A 52 -2.04 -12.35 15.32
CA VAL A 52 -0.65 -12.71 15.07
C VAL A 52 0.04 -11.57 14.32
N GLY A 53 1.01 -10.96 14.94
CA GLY A 53 1.78 -9.83 14.42
C GLY A 53 2.99 -9.54 15.30
N VAL A 54 3.79 -8.54 14.95
CA VAL A 54 4.93 -8.06 15.74
C VAL A 54 4.71 -6.58 16.01
N ALA A 55 4.63 -6.22 17.31
CA ALA A 55 4.39 -4.84 17.74
C ALA A 55 5.63 -3.96 17.54
N ASP A 56 6.79 -4.53 17.75
CA ASP A 56 8.06 -3.85 17.55
C ASP A 56 8.51 -4.01 16.09
N ILE A 57 8.43 -2.92 15.34
CA ILE A 57 8.75 -2.88 13.90
C ILE A 57 10.16 -2.37 13.62
N GLU A 58 11.06 -2.52 14.56
CA GLU A 58 12.48 -2.25 14.36
C GLU A 58 13.02 -3.00 13.14
N LYS A 59 14.01 -2.40 12.46
CA LYS A 59 14.56 -2.95 11.20
C LYS A 59 15.18 -4.34 11.31
N ASN A 60 15.53 -4.74 12.53
CA ASN A 60 16.12 -6.03 12.85
C ASN A 60 15.11 -7.11 13.25
N PHE A 61 13.83 -6.76 13.36
CA PHE A 61 12.78 -7.74 13.63
C PHE A 61 12.09 -8.17 12.32
N ASP A 62 11.91 -9.46 12.20
CA ASP A 62 11.17 -10.06 11.10
C ASP A 62 9.66 -9.88 11.31
N PRO A 63 8.89 -9.47 10.29
CA PRO A 63 7.44 -9.39 10.39
C PRO A 63 6.81 -10.78 10.54
N ALA A 64 5.66 -10.86 11.19
CA ALA A 64 4.86 -12.10 11.27
C ALA A 64 3.82 -12.21 10.14
N VAL A 65 3.53 -11.09 9.48
CA VAL A 65 2.64 -11.00 8.31
C VAL A 65 3.48 -10.55 7.12
N GLY A 66 3.50 -11.37 6.08
CA GLY A 66 4.22 -11.07 4.84
C GLY A 66 3.44 -10.08 3.97
N VAL A 67 4.18 -9.28 3.21
CA VAL A 67 3.61 -8.46 2.14
C VAL A 67 4.30 -8.82 0.84
N GLU A 68 3.53 -9.13 -0.19
CA GLU A 68 4.01 -9.41 -1.54
C GLU A 68 3.46 -8.36 -2.49
N ILE A 69 4.32 -7.80 -3.34
CA ILE A 69 3.96 -6.81 -4.34
C ILE A 69 4.42 -7.32 -5.69
N ASP A 70 3.50 -7.59 -6.61
CA ASP A 70 3.78 -8.10 -7.96
C ASP A 70 4.69 -9.34 -7.96
N GLY A 71 4.51 -10.24 -6.99
CA GLY A 71 5.34 -11.44 -6.83
C GLY A 71 6.66 -11.20 -6.09
N LEU A 72 6.96 -9.96 -5.67
CA LEU A 72 8.13 -9.63 -4.88
C LEU A 72 7.79 -9.57 -3.39
N PHE A 73 8.39 -10.45 -2.61
CA PHE A 73 8.20 -10.47 -1.16
C PHE A 73 8.95 -9.31 -0.47
N ILE A 74 8.22 -8.54 0.33
CA ILE A 74 8.77 -7.46 1.15
C ILE A 74 9.14 -8.03 2.53
N GLY A 75 10.42 -8.26 2.74
CA GLY A 75 10.94 -8.93 3.95
C GLY A 75 11.09 -8.03 5.17
N ALA A 76 10.70 -6.74 5.08
CA ALA A 76 10.83 -5.78 6.16
C ALA A 76 9.50 -5.07 6.43
N ASN A 77 9.31 -4.58 7.64
CA ASN A 77 8.12 -3.78 7.99
C ASN A 77 8.08 -2.43 7.26
N SER A 78 9.24 -1.89 6.90
CA SER A 78 9.34 -0.66 6.10
C SER A 78 9.01 -0.93 4.63
N GLY A 79 8.21 -0.05 4.03
CA GLY A 79 7.77 -0.19 2.64
C GLY A 79 6.58 -1.13 2.43
N ALA A 80 6.02 -1.69 3.50
CA ALA A 80 4.85 -2.55 3.44
C ALA A 80 3.53 -1.79 3.16
N ILE A 81 3.49 -0.49 3.44
CA ILE A 81 2.33 0.36 3.18
C ILE A 81 2.42 0.95 1.78
N LEU A 82 1.54 0.50 0.91
CA LEU A 82 1.42 1.01 -0.45
C LEU A 82 0.25 1.96 -0.59
N ARG A 83 0.43 2.96 -1.44
CA ARG A 83 -0.69 3.80 -1.89
C ARG A 83 -1.64 2.96 -2.73
N SER A 84 -2.94 3.23 -2.62
CA SER A 84 -4.00 2.52 -3.36
C SER A 84 -4.09 2.91 -4.83
N ILE A 85 -3.14 3.70 -5.32
CA ILE A 85 -3.03 4.02 -6.74
C ILE A 85 -2.48 2.81 -7.50
N ASP A 86 -3.06 2.55 -8.66
CA ASP A 86 -2.54 1.54 -9.58
C ASP A 86 -2.66 0.08 -9.08
N LEU A 87 -3.64 -0.21 -8.23
CA LEU A 87 -3.88 -1.55 -7.73
C LEU A 87 -4.87 -2.31 -8.62
N ALA A 88 -4.48 -3.49 -9.10
CA ALA A 88 -5.36 -4.43 -9.77
C ALA A 88 -6.11 -5.31 -8.78
N SER A 89 -5.41 -5.76 -7.73
CA SER A 89 -6.04 -6.56 -6.67
C SER A 89 -5.28 -6.45 -5.36
N VAL A 90 -6.00 -6.67 -4.27
CA VAL A 90 -5.43 -6.89 -2.93
C VAL A 90 -6.05 -8.14 -2.35
N GLU A 91 -5.22 -9.08 -1.96
CA GLU A 91 -5.63 -10.35 -1.37
C GLU A 91 -5.05 -10.49 0.04
N VAL A 92 -5.86 -10.96 0.97
CA VAL A 92 -5.44 -11.26 2.34
C VAL A 92 -5.60 -12.76 2.58
N LEU A 93 -4.46 -13.43 2.67
CA LEU A 93 -4.38 -14.86 2.96
C LEU A 93 -4.14 -15.03 4.46
N ARG A 94 -5.13 -15.60 5.16
CA ARG A 94 -5.11 -15.70 6.62
C ARG A 94 -4.62 -17.06 7.09
N GLY A 95 -3.69 -17.05 8.03
CA GLY A 95 -3.03 -18.23 8.59
C GLY A 95 -1.66 -18.49 7.95
N PRO A 96 -0.90 -19.47 8.46
CA PRO A 96 0.47 -19.72 8.02
C PRO A 96 0.59 -19.98 6.52
N GLN A 97 1.45 -19.24 5.85
CA GLN A 97 1.69 -19.30 4.41
C GLN A 97 3.12 -19.70 4.05
N GLY A 98 3.87 -20.27 5.00
CA GLY A 98 5.30 -20.56 4.85
C GLY A 98 5.67 -21.46 3.68
N THR A 99 4.76 -22.34 3.24
CA THR A 99 5.01 -23.25 2.11
C THR A 99 4.98 -22.55 0.75
N LEU A 100 4.24 -21.45 0.62
CA LEU A 100 4.10 -20.71 -0.64
C LEU A 100 4.95 -19.44 -0.65
N PHE A 101 5.00 -18.73 0.47
CA PHE A 101 5.62 -17.39 0.55
C PHE A 101 6.89 -17.38 1.42
N GLY A 102 7.27 -18.51 1.99
CA GLY A 102 8.50 -18.63 2.77
C GLY A 102 8.40 -18.05 4.19
N ARG A 103 9.50 -17.47 4.68
CA ARG A 103 9.60 -16.94 6.05
C ARG A 103 8.66 -15.75 6.28
N ASN A 104 8.46 -15.37 7.54
CA ASN A 104 7.75 -14.15 7.94
C ASN A 104 6.27 -14.12 7.57
N THR A 105 5.62 -15.29 7.48
CA THR A 105 4.22 -15.44 7.05
C THR A 105 3.41 -16.32 8.00
N VAL A 106 3.72 -16.28 9.29
CA VAL A 106 3.06 -17.10 10.32
C VAL A 106 1.62 -16.65 10.56
N GLY A 107 1.36 -15.34 10.53
CA GLY A 107 0.02 -14.76 10.66
C GLY A 107 -0.77 -14.80 9.36
N GLY A 108 -0.07 -14.72 8.25
CA GLY A 108 -0.65 -14.65 6.91
C GLY A 108 0.18 -13.83 5.93
N THR A 109 -0.40 -13.54 4.78
CA THR A 109 0.24 -12.75 3.73
C THR A 109 -0.78 -11.78 3.11
N ILE A 110 -0.35 -10.55 2.86
CA ILE A 110 -1.07 -9.58 2.05
C ILE A 110 -0.40 -9.55 0.69
N ARG A 111 -1.15 -9.92 -0.35
CA ARG A 111 -0.69 -9.91 -1.72
C ARG A 111 -1.30 -8.73 -2.45
N VAL A 112 -0.47 -7.94 -3.10
CA VAL A 112 -0.87 -6.76 -3.84
C VAL A 112 -0.38 -6.90 -5.28
N GLU A 113 -1.28 -6.77 -6.23
CA GLU A 113 -0.96 -6.72 -7.65
C GLU A 113 -1.28 -5.35 -8.21
N ARG A 114 -0.35 -4.78 -8.97
CA ARG A 114 -0.57 -3.53 -9.70
C ARG A 114 -1.10 -3.82 -11.10
N THR A 115 -1.83 -2.85 -11.66
CA THR A 115 -2.30 -2.97 -13.04
C THR A 115 -1.12 -3.09 -14.01
N ARG A 116 -1.31 -3.80 -15.10
CA ARG A 116 -0.28 -3.92 -16.15
C ARG A 116 -0.40 -2.78 -17.15
N PRO A 117 0.70 -2.39 -17.83
CA PRO A 117 0.61 -1.50 -18.98
C PRO A 117 -0.35 -2.05 -20.03
N THR A 118 -1.24 -1.20 -20.54
CA THR A 118 -2.28 -1.62 -21.49
C THR A 118 -1.85 -1.51 -22.95
N GLY A 119 -0.84 -0.66 -23.24
CA GLY A 119 -0.46 -0.31 -24.61
C GLY A 119 -1.37 0.69 -25.29
N GLU A 120 -2.53 0.99 -24.73
CA GLU A 120 -3.45 2.01 -25.20
C GLU A 120 -3.18 3.34 -24.51
N LEU A 121 -3.36 4.45 -25.24
CA LEU A 121 -3.26 5.78 -24.65
C LEU A 121 -4.46 6.00 -23.72
N GLY A 122 -4.19 6.11 -22.44
CA GLY A 122 -5.21 6.29 -21.43
C GLY A 122 -4.61 6.65 -20.07
N GLY A 123 -5.43 7.07 -19.15
CA GLY A 123 -4.95 7.39 -17.80
C GLY A 123 -6.03 7.87 -16.88
N THR A 124 -5.65 8.03 -15.63
CA THR A 124 -6.51 8.53 -14.55
C THR A 124 -5.74 9.56 -13.76
N VAL A 125 -6.40 10.65 -13.39
CA VAL A 125 -5.88 11.64 -12.43
C VAL A 125 -6.90 11.80 -11.33
N ARG A 126 -6.45 11.72 -10.09
CA ARG A 126 -7.25 11.98 -8.90
C ARG A 126 -6.58 13.09 -8.11
N MET A 127 -7.36 13.97 -7.50
CA MET A 127 -6.87 15.02 -6.64
C MET A 127 -7.87 15.30 -5.52
N GLY A 128 -7.37 15.78 -4.39
CA GLY A 128 -8.19 16.20 -3.29
C GLY A 128 -7.50 17.23 -2.41
N TYR A 129 -8.33 17.95 -1.70
CA TYR A 129 -7.95 18.94 -0.71
C TYR A 129 -8.75 18.70 0.57
N GLY A 130 -8.15 18.87 1.72
CA GLY A 130 -8.76 18.63 3.01
C GLY A 130 -8.27 19.60 4.08
N GLU A 131 -8.69 19.37 5.32
CA GLU A 131 -8.28 20.12 6.49
C GLU A 131 -6.75 20.06 6.72
N TYR A 132 -6.21 20.96 7.51
CA TYR A 132 -4.78 21.08 7.82
C TYR A 132 -3.89 21.34 6.60
N ASP A 133 -4.40 22.10 5.61
CA ASP A 133 -3.73 22.34 4.33
C ASP A 133 -3.22 21.04 3.68
N ASN A 134 -4.05 19.99 3.78
CA ASN A 134 -3.76 18.70 3.19
C ASN A 134 -4.21 18.67 1.74
N TYR A 135 -3.27 18.58 0.81
CA TYR A 135 -3.56 18.33 -0.59
C TYR A 135 -2.86 17.07 -1.09
N TRP A 136 -3.56 16.35 -1.93
CA TRP A 136 -3.01 15.16 -2.56
C TRP A 136 -3.42 15.09 -4.02
N TYR A 137 -2.55 14.52 -4.81
CA TYR A 137 -2.84 14.17 -6.20
C TYR A 137 -2.10 12.89 -6.56
N ASP A 138 -2.70 12.13 -7.44
CA ASP A 138 -2.10 10.96 -8.05
C ASP A 138 -2.58 10.81 -9.49
N GLY A 139 -1.79 10.12 -10.30
CA GLY A 139 -2.10 9.91 -11.70
C GLY A 139 -1.38 8.70 -12.27
N ILE A 140 -2.03 8.10 -13.26
CA ILE A 140 -1.53 7.00 -14.08
C ILE A 140 -1.67 7.41 -15.53
N LEU A 141 -0.63 7.15 -16.33
CA LEU A 141 -0.64 7.33 -17.76
C LEU A 141 -0.14 6.03 -18.43
N ASN A 142 -0.96 5.46 -19.29
CA ASN A 142 -0.63 4.32 -20.13
C ASN A 142 -0.44 4.77 -21.58
N PHE A 143 0.51 4.19 -22.29
CA PHE A 143 0.68 4.37 -23.74
C PHE A 143 1.51 3.25 -24.36
N GLY A 144 1.29 2.98 -25.64
CA GLY A 144 2.14 2.13 -26.46
C GLY A 144 3.30 2.94 -27.02
N VAL A 145 4.51 2.43 -26.90
CA VAL A 145 5.71 3.00 -27.55
C VAL A 145 5.88 2.38 -28.93
N THR A 146 5.64 1.08 -29.03
CA THR A 146 5.59 0.29 -30.27
C THR A 146 4.47 -0.72 -30.15
N ASP A 147 4.18 -1.46 -31.22
CA ASP A 147 3.17 -2.54 -31.20
C ASP A 147 3.45 -3.60 -30.14
N ASN A 148 4.71 -3.76 -29.74
CA ASN A 148 5.16 -4.77 -28.79
C ASN A 148 5.62 -4.20 -27.43
N LEU A 149 5.65 -2.87 -27.28
CA LEU A 149 6.11 -2.22 -26.04
C LEU A 149 5.06 -1.28 -25.48
N ALA A 150 4.47 -1.68 -24.39
CA ALA A 150 3.56 -0.88 -23.56
C ALA A 150 4.30 -0.27 -22.38
N VAL A 151 3.99 0.97 -22.07
CA VAL A 151 4.55 1.70 -20.92
C VAL A 151 3.44 2.28 -20.07
N LYS A 152 3.67 2.24 -18.75
CA LYS A 152 2.82 2.90 -17.75
C LYS A 152 3.68 3.73 -16.83
N LEU A 153 3.29 4.98 -16.65
CA LEU A 153 3.84 5.91 -15.66
C LEU A 153 2.83 6.13 -14.55
N SER A 154 3.29 6.20 -13.32
CA SER A 154 2.47 6.59 -12.18
C SER A 154 3.18 7.61 -11.31
N ALA A 155 2.44 8.55 -10.76
CA ALA A 155 2.95 9.54 -9.82
C ALA A 155 1.91 9.82 -8.75
N ALA A 156 2.35 9.98 -7.51
CA ALA A 156 1.50 10.37 -6.40
C ALA A 156 2.22 11.32 -5.47
N ARG A 157 1.49 12.29 -4.92
CA ARG A 157 1.95 13.15 -3.83
C ARG A 157 0.86 13.34 -2.81
N ASN A 158 1.22 13.33 -1.54
CA ASN A 158 0.40 13.77 -0.44
C ASN A 158 1.21 14.76 0.41
N ASN A 159 0.66 15.95 0.60
CA ASN A 159 1.30 16.98 1.39
C ASN A 159 0.30 17.50 2.43
N LEU A 160 0.60 17.25 3.69
CA LEU A 160 -0.06 17.81 4.86
C LEU A 160 0.89 18.86 5.45
N ARG A 161 0.59 20.13 5.25
CA ARG A 161 1.48 21.23 5.67
C ARG A 161 1.31 21.58 7.13
N ASP A 162 0.07 21.76 7.55
CA ASP A 162 -0.26 22.04 8.93
C ASP A 162 -0.38 20.71 9.65
N GLY A 163 0.55 20.40 10.52
CA GLY A 163 0.55 19.14 11.25
C GLY A 163 -0.68 19.00 12.17
N TYR A 164 -0.97 17.78 12.59
CA TYR A 164 -2.10 17.50 13.50
C TYR A 164 -1.84 17.92 14.94
N TYR A 165 -0.61 18.24 15.30
CA TYR A 165 -0.18 18.52 16.66
C TYR A 165 0.35 19.93 16.76
N ASN A 166 -0.16 20.72 17.71
CA ASN A 166 0.41 22.02 18.04
C ASN A 166 1.42 21.87 19.18
N ASN A 167 2.67 22.23 18.94
CA ASN A 167 3.71 22.32 19.95
C ASN A 167 3.64 23.70 20.61
N ALA A 168 2.93 23.79 21.72
CA ALA A 168 2.73 25.06 22.43
C ALA A 168 4.02 25.71 22.94
N ALA A 169 5.11 24.96 23.10
CA ALA A 169 6.40 25.50 23.54
C ALA A 169 7.17 26.18 22.38
N LEU A 170 6.95 25.76 21.16
CA LEU A 170 7.63 26.27 19.97
C LEU A 170 6.70 27.11 19.07
N ASP A 171 5.42 27.21 19.43
CA ASP A 171 4.36 27.85 18.62
C ASP A 171 4.40 27.38 17.15
N LYS A 172 4.48 26.06 17.00
CA LYS A 172 4.65 25.40 15.68
C LYS A 172 3.80 24.15 15.58
N ASP A 173 3.18 23.98 14.42
CA ASP A 173 2.49 22.74 14.10
C ASP A 173 3.47 21.63 13.72
N GLU A 174 3.25 20.44 14.25
CA GLU A 174 4.07 19.25 14.04
C GLU A 174 3.22 18.09 13.49
N GLY A 175 3.88 17.14 12.83
CA GLY A 175 3.20 16.04 12.16
C GLY A 175 2.90 16.32 10.69
N ALA A 176 3.57 17.31 10.09
CA ALA A 176 3.51 17.54 8.65
C ALA A 176 4.01 16.31 7.88
N ILE A 177 3.36 16.02 6.75
CA ILE A 177 3.68 14.88 5.89
C ILE A 177 3.94 15.40 4.47
N ASP A 178 5.08 15.07 3.89
CA ASP A 178 5.34 15.23 2.45
C ASP A 178 5.78 13.87 1.88
N TYR A 179 4.86 13.21 1.20
CA TYR A 179 5.08 11.93 0.57
C TYR A 179 5.04 12.08 -0.94
N GLN A 180 6.01 11.50 -1.63
CA GLN A 180 6.07 11.45 -3.09
C GLN A 180 6.39 10.03 -3.55
N SER A 181 5.75 9.58 -4.62
CA SER A 181 5.98 8.29 -5.25
C SER A 181 5.93 8.42 -6.76
N TYR A 182 6.84 7.73 -7.42
CA TYR A 182 6.89 7.64 -8.88
C TYR A 182 7.06 6.18 -9.27
N GLY A 183 6.35 5.76 -10.31
CA GLY A 183 6.41 4.41 -10.83
C GLY A 183 6.60 4.41 -12.34
N PHE A 184 7.38 3.44 -12.79
CA PHE A 184 7.59 3.13 -14.19
C PHE A 184 7.41 1.63 -14.39
N ASN A 185 6.56 1.24 -15.32
CA ASN A 185 6.37 -0.14 -15.71
C ASN A 185 6.45 -0.24 -17.24
N ALA A 186 7.13 -1.25 -17.74
CA ALA A 186 7.19 -1.57 -19.15
C ALA A 186 6.83 -3.04 -19.36
N LEU A 187 6.05 -3.31 -20.36
CA LEU A 187 5.66 -4.65 -20.79
C LEU A 187 6.06 -4.84 -22.25
N TRP A 188 6.86 -5.86 -22.49
CA TRP A 188 7.23 -6.32 -23.82
C TRP A 188 6.47 -7.62 -24.13
N SER A 189 5.76 -7.66 -25.26
CA SER A 189 4.97 -8.83 -25.73
C SER A 189 5.46 -9.34 -27.08
#